data_86df76c8468d72ba4cac22c411c63a75
#
_entry.id   86df76c8468d72ba4cac22c411c63a75
#
_cell.length_a   1.000
_cell.length_b   1.000
_cell.length_c   1.000
_cell.angle_alpha   90.00
_cell.angle_beta   90.00
_cell.angle_gamma   90.00
#
_symmetry.space_group_name_H-M   'P 1'
#
loop_
_entity.id
_entity.type
_entity.pdbx_description
1 polymer ?
#
loop_
_entity_poly.entity_id
_entity_poly.type
_entity_poly.pdbx_seq_one_letter_code
_entity_poly.pdbx_strand_id
1 'polypeptide(L)'
;NAINRLVISVDIPSGIDTNTGKIWNVAIKAQKTITFGLKKLGLCLYPGAEYAGEIFTEDIGFPEQAYTHICSTETFQAVQEIDLPNLLPKRKENSNKGSYGRVLIIAGSEEMTGAAVLAAEGAYRIGTGLVKVLTSPKGVHVIRNRLPEALTQNRDRKEVLSALSWADAVVFGPGIGMKEEAQELLDAVLENVQVPLVLDADALNLLSKRLDESNLNQQNISIRIQRLAEILPKQTILTPHLKELSRLLGCSMEEISGHIIDIAKECTYNNKLVFVLKDARTVIASEQERYLNLSGNHGMATGGS
;
A
#
# COMPACT_ATOMS: atom_id res chain seq x y z
N ASN A 1 13.83 -14.44 28.14
CA ASN A 1 13.82 -14.21 29.58
C ASN A 1 13.77 -15.56 30.30
N ALA A 2 14.90 -15.98 30.88
CA ALA A 2 14.99 -17.25 31.65
C ALA A 2 14.27 -17.15 33.01
N ILE A 3 13.82 -15.96 33.41
CA ILE A 3 13.17 -15.71 34.69
C ILE A 3 11.72 -15.28 34.39
N ASN A 4 10.76 -16.01 34.92
CA ASN A 4 9.32 -15.69 34.80
C ASN A 4 8.94 -14.47 35.67
N ARG A 5 9.49 -13.30 35.36
CA ARG A 5 9.25 -12.00 36.02
C ARG A 5 8.75 -11.00 35.01
N LEU A 6 7.95 -10.06 35.48
CA LEU A 6 7.53 -8.90 34.69
C LEU A 6 8.77 -8.06 34.30
N VAL A 7 8.96 -7.87 33.00
CA VAL A 7 10.02 -7.01 32.45
C VAL A 7 9.35 -5.76 31.89
N ILE A 8 9.70 -4.62 32.46
CA ILE A 8 9.26 -3.30 31.99
C ILE A 8 10.47 -2.60 31.40
N SER A 9 10.36 -2.17 30.16
CA SER A 9 11.37 -1.40 29.47
C SER A 9 11.09 0.09 29.61
N VAL A 10 12.16 0.87 29.82
CA VAL A 10 12.10 2.32 29.84
C VAL A 10 12.60 2.83 28.48
N ASP A 11 11.80 3.65 27.83
CA ASP A 11 11.93 4.24 26.51
C ASP A 11 11.91 3.21 25.35
N ILE A 12 12.89 2.31 25.28
CA ILE A 12 12.96 1.21 24.31
C ILE A 12 13.67 0.00 24.92
N PRO A 13 13.27 -1.25 24.63
CA PRO A 13 13.99 -2.42 25.10
C PRO A 13 15.43 -2.46 24.59
N SER A 14 16.38 -2.71 25.49
CA SER A 14 17.80 -2.80 25.11
C SER A 14 18.03 -3.84 24.03
N GLY A 15 18.82 -3.48 23.01
CA GLY A 15 19.13 -4.32 21.88
C GLY A 15 18.22 -4.13 20.67
N ILE A 16 17.26 -3.21 20.72
CA ILE A 16 16.40 -2.82 19.59
C ILE A 16 16.87 -1.48 19.04
N ASP A 17 17.00 -1.41 17.71
CA ASP A 17 17.25 -0.16 17.01
C ASP A 17 16.00 0.72 17.03
N THR A 18 16.17 1.96 17.44
CA THR A 18 15.08 2.92 17.68
C THR A 18 14.33 3.32 16.41
N ASN A 19 15.01 3.34 15.26
CA ASN A 19 14.47 3.82 13.99
C ASN A 19 13.92 2.70 13.12
N THR A 20 14.54 1.51 13.16
CA THR A 20 14.24 0.41 12.25
C THR A 20 13.54 -0.77 12.92
N GLY A 21 13.61 -0.89 14.25
CA GLY A 21 13.14 -2.07 14.99
C GLY A 21 14.07 -3.28 14.86
N LYS A 22 15.25 -3.14 14.23
CA LYS A 22 16.23 -4.20 14.06
C LYS A 22 16.80 -4.62 15.42
N ILE A 23 17.07 -5.91 15.57
CA ILE A 23 17.68 -6.45 16.79
C ILE A 23 19.20 -6.49 16.60
N TRP A 24 19.94 -5.89 17.53
CA TRP A 24 21.41 -5.94 17.60
C TRP A 24 21.86 -7.19 18.38
N ASN A 25 22.11 -8.29 17.67
CA ASN A 25 22.49 -9.60 18.20
C ASN A 25 21.46 -10.20 19.18
N VAL A 26 21.22 -9.53 20.31
CA VAL A 26 20.27 -9.94 21.35
C VAL A 26 19.48 -8.74 21.85
N ALA A 27 18.20 -8.92 22.13
CA ALA A 27 17.34 -7.90 22.68
C ALA A 27 16.54 -8.41 23.90
N ILE A 28 16.22 -7.49 24.79
CA ILE A 28 15.32 -7.76 25.92
C ILE A 28 13.88 -7.80 25.42
N LYS A 29 13.16 -8.90 25.69
CA LYS A 29 11.73 -9.00 25.44
C LYS A 29 10.96 -8.49 26.65
N ALA A 30 10.39 -7.28 26.54
CA ALA A 30 9.58 -6.66 27.56
C ALA A 30 8.11 -7.13 27.45
N GLN A 31 7.39 -7.14 28.57
CA GLN A 31 5.93 -7.23 28.59
C GLN A 31 5.29 -5.86 28.49
N LYS A 32 5.98 -4.81 28.95
CA LYS A 32 5.54 -3.43 28.85
C LYS A 32 6.73 -2.53 28.51
N THR A 33 6.47 -1.51 27.69
CA THR A 33 7.45 -0.46 27.40
C THR A 33 6.81 0.88 27.65
N ILE A 34 7.46 1.70 28.50
CA ILE A 34 7.05 3.08 28.78
C ILE A 34 7.98 3.98 27.97
N THR A 35 7.50 4.51 26.85
CA THR A 35 8.26 5.40 25.97
C THR A 35 7.89 6.85 26.19
N PHE A 36 8.78 7.79 25.90
CA PHE A 36 8.65 9.19 26.24
C PHE A 36 8.36 10.08 25.04
N GLY A 37 7.42 11.01 25.21
CA GLY A 37 7.03 12.02 24.23
C GLY A 37 6.35 11.39 23.00
N LEU A 38 7.12 10.84 22.06
CA LEU A 38 6.61 10.19 20.86
C LEU A 38 6.96 8.70 20.84
N LYS A 39 6.07 7.90 20.29
CA LYS A 39 6.32 6.48 20.04
C LYS A 39 7.43 6.33 18.97
N LYS A 40 8.48 5.58 19.29
CA LYS A 40 9.60 5.35 18.38
C LYS A 40 9.21 4.34 17.29
N LEU A 41 9.69 4.55 16.06
CA LEU A 41 9.43 3.64 14.92
C LEU A 41 9.84 2.20 15.24
N GLY A 42 10.99 2.00 15.89
CA GLY A 42 11.49 0.68 16.27
C GLY A 42 10.59 -0.10 17.24
N LEU A 43 9.69 0.57 17.95
CA LEU A 43 8.65 -0.08 18.77
C LEU A 43 7.45 -0.53 17.94
N CYS A 44 7.28 0.02 16.75
CA CYS A 44 6.14 -0.23 15.87
C CYS A 44 6.47 -1.23 14.75
N LEU A 45 7.74 -1.24 14.29
CA LEU A 45 8.21 -2.08 13.20
C LEU A 45 8.70 -3.44 13.70
N TYR A 46 8.52 -4.46 12.88
CA TYR A 46 9.07 -5.79 13.16
C TYR A 46 10.56 -5.88 12.80
N PRO A 47 11.37 -6.63 13.57
CA PRO A 47 10.99 -7.48 14.70
C PRO A 47 10.83 -6.76 16.05
N GLY A 48 11.22 -5.49 16.19
CA GLY A 48 11.20 -4.73 17.45
C GLY A 48 9.84 -4.71 18.15
N ALA A 49 8.75 -4.63 17.39
CA ALA A 49 7.39 -4.66 17.92
C ALA A 49 7.06 -5.93 18.73
N GLU A 50 7.67 -7.08 18.40
CA GLU A 50 7.49 -8.32 19.18
C GLU A 50 8.17 -8.29 20.55
N TYR A 51 9.14 -7.41 20.71
CA TYR A 51 9.93 -7.27 21.93
C TYR A 51 9.44 -6.14 22.83
N ALA A 52 8.63 -5.23 22.30
CA ALA A 52 8.16 -4.05 23.02
C ALA A 52 7.04 -4.35 24.04
N GLY A 53 6.24 -5.41 23.82
CA GLY A 53 5.05 -5.70 24.61
C GLY A 53 4.00 -4.60 24.47
N GLU A 54 3.25 -4.33 25.53
CA GLU A 54 2.29 -3.24 25.59
C GLU A 54 3.02 -1.90 25.72
N ILE A 55 2.73 -0.94 24.83
CA ILE A 55 3.47 0.34 24.75
C ILE A 55 2.62 1.45 25.35
N PHE A 56 3.17 2.13 26.36
CA PHE A 56 2.63 3.34 26.95
C PHE A 56 3.51 4.52 26.54
N THR A 57 2.88 5.60 26.08
CA THR A 57 3.60 6.83 25.73
C THR A 57 3.30 7.88 26.77
N GLU A 58 4.34 8.33 27.49
CA GLU A 58 4.23 9.27 28.59
C GLU A 58 4.83 10.62 28.21
N ASP A 59 4.12 11.68 28.56
CA ASP A 59 4.63 13.04 28.43
C ASP A 59 5.57 13.35 29.61
N ILE A 60 6.80 13.72 29.29
CA ILE A 60 7.80 14.11 30.29
C ILE A 60 8.13 15.60 30.22
N GLY A 61 7.24 16.42 29.65
CA GLY A 61 7.36 17.85 29.56
C GLY A 61 8.22 18.38 28.42
N PHE A 62 8.26 17.70 27.29
CA PHE A 62 8.87 18.27 26.09
C PHE A 62 8.09 19.51 25.65
N PRO A 63 8.76 20.64 25.34
CA PRO A 63 8.07 21.81 24.84
C PRO A 63 7.43 21.54 23.48
N GLU A 64 6.23 22.10 23.25
CA GLU A 64 5.47 21.88 22.01
C GLU A 64 6.28 22.23 20.75
N GLN A 65 7.16 23.24 20.84
CA GLN A 65 8.04 23.63 19.74
C GLN A 65 9.02 22.52 19.33
N ALA A 66 9.40 21.62 20.24
CA ALA A 66 10.26 20.49 19.90
C ALA A 66 9.55 19.51 18.96
N TYR A 67 8.25 19.30 19.12
CA TYR A 67 7.45 18.44 18.24
C TYR A 67 7.27 19.04 16.85
N THR A 68 7.02 20.34 16.75
CA THR A 68 6.82 21.01 15.45
C THR A 68 8.07 20.98 14.58
N HIS A 69 9.26 21.00 15.18
CA HIS A 69 10.53 20.92 14.45
C HIS A 69 10.85 19.50 13.93
N ILE A 70 10.44 18.48 14.68
CA ILE A 70 10.64 17.07 14.32
C ILE A 70 9.59 16.60 13.28
N CYS A 71 8.36 17.12 13.38
CA CYS A 71 7.22 16.62 12.59
C CYS A 71 7.31 16.85 11.07
N SER A 72 8.17 17.73 10.57
CA SER A 72 8.11 18.11 9.15
C SER A 72 8.86 17.20 8.18
N THR A 73 9.84 16.40 8.62
CA THR A 73 10.70 15.65 7.69
C THR A 73 11.02 14.20 8.07
N GLU A 74 10.85 13.79 9.31
CA GLU A 74 11.31 12.47 9.79
C GLU A 74 10.24 11.62 10.48
N THR A 75 9.04 12.16 10.72
CA THR A 75 7.98 11.43 11.41
C THR A 75 7.02 10.72 10.47
N PHE A 76 6.48 9.61 10.95
CA PHE A 76 5.35 8.91 10.35
C PHE A 76 4.11 9.14 11.22
N GLN A 77 3.00 9.47 10.59
CA GLN A 77 1.72 9.53 11.28
C GLN A 77 1.17 8.11 11.42
N ALA A 78 0.75 7.73 12.62
CA ALA A 78 0.02 6.49 12.82
C ALA A 78 -1.47 6.78 12.66
N VAL A 79 -2.13 6.18 11.67
CA VAL A 79 -3.58 6.25 11.53
C VAL A 79 -4.21 5.37 12.61
N GLN A 80 -5.03 5.98 13.45
CA GLN A 80 -5.78 5.31 14.51
C GLN A 80 -7.25 5.16 14.10
N GLU A 81 -7.96 4.25 14.74
CA GLU A 81 -9.37 3.99 14.47
C GLU A 81 -10.24 5.26 14.62
N ILE A 82 -9.88 6.14 15.56
CA ILE A 82 -10.56 7.41 15.81
C ILE A 82 -10.46 8.40 14.62
N ASP A 83 -9.44 8.25 13.77
CA ASP A 83 -9.21 9.13 12.62
C ASP A 83 -10.08 8.74 11.42
N LEU A 84 -10.48 7.47 11.33
CA LEU A 84 -11.20 6.91 10.18
C LEU A 84 -12.49 7.66 9.80
N PRO A 85 -13.35 8.09 10.76
CA PRO A 85 -14.55 8.85 10.43
C PRO A 85 -14.28 10.19 9.74
N ASN A 86 -13.08 10.77 9.94
CA ASN A 86 -12.68 12.03 9.33
C ASN A 86 -12.04 11.84 7.95
N LEU A 87 -11.51 10.65 7.66
CA LEU A 87 -10.91 10.28 6.36
C LEU A 87 -11.98 9.89 5.34
N LEU A 88 -13.15 9.44 5.77
CA LEU A 88 -14.23 9.05 4.88
C LEU A 88 -15.21 10.20 4.68
N PRO A 89 -15.65 10.47 3.43
CA PRO A 89 -16.63 11.49 3.17
C PRO A 89 -17.98 11.13 3.80
N LYS A 90 -18.56 12.07 4.54
CA LYS A 90 -19.88 11.90 5.16
C LYS A 90 -20.95 11.79 4.06
N ARG A 91 -21.76 10.74 4.11
CA ARG A 91 -22.88 10.56 3.20
C ARG A 91 -24.03 11.51 3.54
N LYS A 92 -24.61 12.15 2.51
CA LYS A 92 -25.79 13.01 2.67
C LYS A 92 -27.05 12.17 2.54
N GLU A 93 -28.09 12.48 3.31
CA GLU A 93 -29.38 11.78 3.22
C GLU A 93 -30.02 11.91 1.81
N ASN A 94 -29.98 13.10 1.25
CA ASN A 94 -30.42 13.35 -0.12
C ASN A 94 -29.23 13.18 -1.08
N SER A 95 -28.99 11.95 -1.50
CA SER A 95 -27.92 11.59 -2.43
C SER A 95 -28.27 10.34 -3.24
N ASN A 96 -27.57 10.11 -4.33
CA ASN A 96 -27.76 8.96 -5.21
C ASN A 96 -26.41 8.26 -5.47
N LYS A 97 -26.44 7.10 -6.14
CA LYS A 97 -25.25 6.31 -6.45
C LYS A 97 -24.18 7.10 -7.21
N GLY A 98 -24.54 8.07 -8.05
CA GLY A 98 -23.59 8.92 -8.78
C GLY A 98 -22.85 9.91 -7.89
N SER A 99 -23.36 10.20 -6.68
CA SER A 99 -22.74 11.14 -5.73
C SER A 99 -21.48 10.60 -5.06
N TYR A 100 -21.22 9.30 -5.15
CA TYR A 100 -20.14 8.62 -4.44
C TYR A 100 -19.09 8.00 -5.36
N GLY A 101 -18.95 8.57 -6.56
CA GLY A 101 -17.89 8.23 -7.50
C GLY A 101 -18.10 6.92 -8.27
N ARG A 102 -17.30 6.78 -9.30
CA ARG A 102 -17.31 5.67 -10.26
C ARG A 102 -15.91 5.07 -10.33
N VAL A 103 -15.77 3.83 -9.90
CA VAL A 103 -14.50 3.09 -9.95
C VAL A 103 -14.53 2.10 -11.11
N LEU A 104 -13.53 2.20 -11.98
CA LEU A 104 -13.24 1.22 -13.00
C LEU A 104 -12.17 0.25 -12.48
N ILE A 105 -12.46 -1.04 -12.53
CA ILE A 105 -11.55 -2.10 -12.14
C ILE A 105 -11.23 -2.94 -13.36
N ILE A 106 -9.96 -3.02 -13.75
CA ILE A 106 -9.46 -3.86 -14.84
C ILE A 106 -8.63 -4.97 -14.20
N ALA A 107 -9.25 -6.13 -14.03
CA ALA A 107 -8.74 -7.19 -13.17
C ALA A 107 -9.26 -8.58 -13.58
N GLY A 108 -8.65 -9.60 -13.03
CA GLY A 108 -9.06 -11.00 -13.21
C GLY A 108 -8.68 -11.58 -14.58
N SER A 109 -8.13 -12.76 -14.54
CA SER A 109 -7.94 -13.67 -15.68
C SER A 109 -8.89 -14.85 -15.57
N GLU A 110 -8.85 -15.77 -16.52
CA GLU A 110 -9.62 -17.02 -16.43
C GLU A 110 -9.27 -17.88 -15.22
N GLU A 111 -8.03 -17.76 -14.74
CA GLU A 111 -7.49 -18.50 -13.61
C GLU A 111 -7.66 -17.77 -12.27
N MET A 112 -7.74 -16.42 -12.30
CA MET A 112 -7.76 -15.56 -11.13
C MET A 112 -8.97 -14.61 -11.08
N THR A 113 -10.16 -15.11 -11.42
CA THR A 113 -11.41 -14.34 -11.42
C THR A 113 -11.76 -13.79 -10.03
N GLY A 114 -11.39 -14.52 -8.97
CA GLY A 114 -11.63 -14.11 -7.59
C GLY A 114 -10.97 -12.78 -7.20
N ALA A 115 -9.81 -12.46 -7.77
CA ALA A 115 -9.14 -11.18 -7.51
C ALA A 115 -9.99 -9.98 -7.97
N ALA A 116 -10.65 -10.08 -9.11
CA ALA A 116 -11.56 -9.05 -9.59
C ALA A 116 -12.81 -8.89 -8.70
N VAL A 117 -13.33 -10.01 -8.17
CA VAL A 117 -14.46 -9.99 -7.21
C VAL A 117 -14.05 -9.26 -5.93
N LEU A 118 -12.91 -9.64 -5.33
CA LEU A 118 -12.42 -9.05 -4.09
C LEU A 118 -12.14 -7.54 -4.24
N ALA A 119 -11.53 -7.13 -5.35
CA ALA A 119 -11.30 -5.73 -5.66
C ALA A 119 -12.62 -4.94 -5.76
N ALA A 120 -13.64 -5.51 -6.41
CA ALA A 120 -14.94 -4.88 -6.54
C ALA A 120 -15.71 -4.84 -5.20
N GLU A 121 -15.65 -5.91 -4.40
CA GLU A 121 -16.20 -5.92 -3.04
C GLU A 121 -15.54 -4.86 -2.16
N GLY A 122 -14.21 -4.72 -2.22
CA GLY A 122 -13.47 -3.69 -1.50
C GLY A 122 -13.94 -2.28 -1.87
N ALA A 123 -14.11 -2.01 -3.16
CA ALA A 123 -14.61 -0.73 -3.65
C ALA A 123 -16.02 -0.40 -3.14
N TYR A 124 -16.93 -1.37 -3.12
CA TYR A 124 -18.27 -1.16 -2.56
C TYR A 124 -18.26 -0.99 -1.05
N ARG A 125 -17.45 -1.78 -0.32
CA ARG A 125 -17.35 -1.70 1.14
C ARG A 125 -16.83 -0.36 1.65
N ILE A 126 -15.90 0.27 0.91
CA ILE A 126 -15.42 1.63 1.26
C ILE A 126 -16.46 2.70 0.90
N GLY A 127 -17.49 2.39 0.14
CA GLY A 127 -18.60 3.29 -0.14
C GLY A 127 -18.68 3.84 -1.55
N THR A 128 -17.98 3.27 -2.53
CA THR A 128 -18.11 3.66 -3.93
C THR A 128 -19.55 3.53 -4.43
N GLY A 129 -20.03 4.52 -5.18
CA GLY A 129 -21.40 4.54 -5.67
C GLY A 129 -21.66 3.63 -6.87
N LEU A 130 -20.69 3.53 -7.77
CA LEU A 130 -20.76 2.69 -8.98
C LEU A 130 -19.40 2.01 -9.23
N VAL A 131 -19.44 0.71 -9.44
CA VAL A 131 -18.26 -0.08 -9.81
C VAL A 131 -18.49 -0.72 -11.17
N LYS A 132 -17.52 -0.55 -12.09
CA LYS A 132 -17.47 -1.25 -13.36
C LYS A 132 -16.23 -2.14 -13.37
N VAL A 133 -16.41 -3.41 -13.71
CA VAL A 133 -15.33 -4.38 -13.77
C VAL A 133 -15.15 -4.86 -15.20
N LEU A 134 -13.95 -4.68 -15.74
CA LEU A 134 -13.51 -5.27 -16.99
C LEU A 134 -12.63 -6.48 -16.67
N THR A 135 -13.04 -7.65 -17.11
CA THR A 135 -12.42 -8.93 -16.74
C THR A 135 -12.48 -9.93 -17.90
N SER A 136 -11.93 -11.13 -17.69
CA SER A 136 -12.04 -12.23 -18.66
C SER A 136 -13.51 -12.64 -18.86
N PRO A 137 -13.86 -13.26 -20.01
CA PRO A 137 -15.22 -13.74 -20.27
C PRO A 137 -15.79 -14.62 -19.16
N LYS A 138 -14.99 -15.53 -18.59
CA LYS A 138 -15.41 -16.33 -17.42
C LYS A 138 -15.63 -15.46 -16.18
N GLY A 139 -14.77 -14.47 -15.96
CA GLY A 139 -14.88 -13.53 -14.83
C GLY A 139 -16.17 -12.74 -14.83
N VAL A 140 -16.69 -12.34 -16.01
CA VAL A 140 -17.96 -11.66 -16.14
C VAL A 140 -19.10 -12.44 -15.48
N HIS A 141 -19.19 -13.75 -15.73
CA HIS A 141 -20.21 -14.60 -15.12
C HIS A 141 -20.05 -14.75 -13.61
N VAL A 142 -18.81 -14.89 -13.15
CA VAL A 142 -18.51 -15.02 -11.73
C VAL A 142 -18.92 -13.74 -10.98
N ILE A 143 -18.56 -12.56 -11.50
CA ILE A 143 -18.88 -11.29 -10.87
C ILE A 143 -20.38 -11.06 -10.85
N ARG A 144 -21.11 -11.29 -11.93
CA ARG A 144 -22.58 -11.14 -11.98
C ARG A 144 -23.31 -12.00 -10.94
N ASN A 145 -22.77 -13.17 -10.63
CA ASN A 145 -23.32 -14.05 -9.62
C ASN A 145 -23.02 -13.62 -8.18
N ARG A 146 -21.88 -12.97 -7.97
CA ARG A 146 -21.38 -12.57 -6.64
C ARG A 146 -21.75 -11.13 -6.27
N LEU A 147 -21.75 -10.24 -7.26
CA LEU A 147 -21.96 -8.79 -7.14
C LEU A 147 -22.89 -8.33 -8.27
N PRO A 148 -24.19 -8.63 -8.17
CA PRO A 148 -25.16 -8.29 -9.23
C PRO A 148 -25.29 -6.79 -9.46
N GLU A 149 -24.91 -5.95 -8.50
CA GLU A 149 -24.87 -4.49 -8.61
C GLU A 149 -23.71 -3.95 -9.44
N ALA A 150 -22.66 -4.76 -9.69
CA ALA A 150 -21.49 -4.33 -10.47
C ALA A 150 -21.78 -4.37 -11.98
N LEU A 151 -21.38 -3.30 -12.69
CA LEU A 151 -21.35 -3.29 -14.14
C LEU A 151 -20.17 -4.16 -14.63
N THR A 152 -20.41 -5.07 -15.58
CA THR A 152 -19.38 -5.99 -16.03
C THR A 152 -19.27 -6.03 -17.54
N GLN A 153 -18.05 -6.03 -18.07
CA GLN A 153 -17.73 -6.17 -19.50
C GLN A 153 -16.44 -7.00 -19.70
N ASN A 154 -16.21 -7.47 -20.90
CA ASN A 154 -14.91 -8.06 -21.27
C ASN A 154 -13.83 -6.99 -21.27
N ARG A 155 -12.59 -7.40 -20.97
CA ARG A 155 -11.42 -6.52 -20.88
C ARG A 155 -10.66 -6.39 -22.21
N ASP A 156 -11.35 -6.25 -23.33
CA ASP A 156 -10.65 -5.92 -24.57
C ASP A 156 -10.27 -4.43 -24.64
N ARG A 157 -9.25 -4.11 -25.47
CA ARG A 157 -8.69 -2.75 -25.56
C ARG A 157 -9.76 -1.68 -25.84
N LYS A 158 -10.74 -1.98 -26.68
CA LYS A 158 -11.80 -1.03 -27.04
C LYS A 158 -12.68 -0.70 -25.84
N GLU A 159 -13.09 -1.73 -25.11
CA GLU A 159 -13.93 -1.56 -23.91
C GLU A 159 -13.14 -0.84 -22.80
N VAL A 160 -11.84 -1.12 -22.63
CA VAL A 160 -10.96 -0.41 -21.68
C VAL A 160 -10.92 1.07 -22.02
N LEU A 161 -10.60 1.46 -23.25
CA LEU A 161 -10.53 2.86 -23.67
C LEU A 161 -11.87 3.58 -23.50
N SER A 162 -12.99 2.93 -23.83
CA SER A 162 -14.34 3.48 -23.60
C SER A 162 -14.63 3.67 -22.11
N ALA A 163 -14.22 2.73 -21.24
CA ALA A 163 -14.51 2.78 -19.82
C ALA A 163 -13.66 3.80 -19.06
N LEU A 164 -12.46 4.13 -19.53
CA LEU A 164 -11.59 5.14 -18.90
C LEU A 164 -12.29 6.51 -18.80
N SER A 165 -13.01 6.94 -19.83
CA SER A 165 -13.74 8.22 -19.83
C SER A 165 -14.94 8.25 -18.86
N TRP A 166 -15.44 7.08 -18.47
CA TRP A 166 -16.54 6.94 -17.51
C TRP A 166 -16.08 7.03 -16.06
N ALA A 167 -14.82 6.67 -15.77
CA ALA A 167 -14.31 6.48 -14.42
C ALA A 167 -13.90 7.79 -13.73
N ASP A 168 -14.08 7.85 -12.41
CA ASP A 168 -13.51 8.88 -11.53
C ASP A 168 -12.21 8.37 -10.86
N ALA A 169 -12.00 7.04 -10.84
CA ALA A 169 -10.74 6.38 -10.44
C ALA A 169 -10.61 5.02 -11.14
N VAL A 170 -9.38 4.58 -11.35
CA VAL A 170 -9.07 3.30 -12.03
C VAL A 170 -8.22 2.42 -11.13
N VAL A 171 -8.55 1.14 -11.05
CA VAL A 171 -7.73 0.08 -10.45
C VAL A 171 -7.32 -0.88 -11.56
N PHE A 172 -6.04 -1.15 -11.70
CA PHE A 172 -5.52 -2.09 -12.70
C PHE A 172 -4.57 -3.10 -12.06
N GLY A 173 -4.75 -4.37 -12.38
CA GLY A 173 -3.75 -5.40 -12.09
C GLY A 173 -4.19 -6.62 -11.30
N PRO A 174 -5.09 -6.56 -10.31
CA PRO A 174 -5.39 -7.73 -9.50
C PRO A 174 -5.79 -8.95 -10.33
N GLY A 175 -4.89 -9.97 -10.38
CA GLY A 175 -5.11 -11.21 -11.10
C GLY A 175 -5.29 -11.09 -12.61
N ILE A 176 -4.77 -10.03 -13.24
CA ILE A 176 -4.91 -9.81 -14.69
C ILE A 176 -4.06 -10.78 -15.53
N GLY A 177 -3.00 -11.33 -14.92
CA GLY A 177 -2.04 -12.22 -15.53
C GLY A 177 -0.86 -11.49 -16.17
N MET A 178 0.09 -12.27 -16.71
CA MET A 178 1.38 -11.79 -17.24
C MET A 178 1.53 -11.98 -18.75
N LYS A 179 0.41 -12.26 -19.44
CA LYS A 179 0.40 -12.46 -20.91
C LYS A 179 0.54 -11.11 -21.63
N GLU A 180 0.92 -11.16 -22.89
CA GLU A 180 1.10 -9.98 -23.75
C GLU A 180 -0.15 -9.09 -23.79
N GLU A 181 -1.34 -9.69 -23.86
CA GLU A 181 -2.61 -8.97 -23.76
C GLU A 181 -2.69 -8.06 -22.50
N ALA A 182 -2.22 -8.55 -21.35
CA ALA A 182 -2.23 -7.77 -20.12
C ALA A 182 -1.24 -6.59 -20.19
N GLN A 183 -0.08 -6.77 -20.86
CA GLN A 183 0.87 -5.69 -21.10
C GLN A 183 0.27 -4.63 -22.04
N GLU A 184 -0.36 -5.03 -23.14
CA GLU A 184 -1.03 -4.11 -24.06
C GLU A 184 -2.15 -3.31 -23.38
N LEU A 185 -2.90 -3.94 -22.47
CA LEU A 185 -3.93 -3.26 -21.70
C LEU A 185 -3.34 -2.28 -20.69
N LEU A 186 -2.24 -2.62 -20.04
CA LEU A 186 -1.52 -1.70 -19.14
C LEU A 186 -1.04 -0.47 -19.92
N ASP A 187 -0.42 -0.67 -21.08
CA ASP A 187 0.05 0.42 -21.93
C ASP A 187 -1.11 1.32 -22.37
N ALA A 188 -2.22 0.73 -22.78
CA ALA A 188 -3.43 1.50 -23.14
C ALA A 188 -3.99 2.32 -21.97
N VAL A 189 -3.94 1.79 -20.73
CA VAL A 189 -4.35 2.53 -19.53
C VAL A 189 -3.39 3.68 -19.25
N LEU A 190 -2.08 3.41 -19.23
CA LEU A 190 -1.06 4.43 -18.92
C LEU A 190 -1.07 5.61 -19.92
N GLU A 191 -1.33 5.34 -21.20
CA GLU A 191 -1.41 6.36 -22.23
C GLU A 191 -2.68 7.23 -22.16
N ASN A 192 -3.80 6.71 -21.63
CA ASN A 192 -5.10 7.34 -21.77
C ASN A 192 -5.78 7.71 -20.45
N VAL A 193 -5.32 7.24 -19.29
CA VAL A 193 -5.93 7.54 -18.00
C VAL A 193 -5.72 9.00 -17.61
N GLN A 194 -6.80 9.68 -17.20
CA GLN A 194 -6.79 11.08 -16.77
C GLN A 194 -7.26 11.27 -15.31
N VAL A 195 -7.52 10.18 -14.63
CA VAL A 195 -8.02 10.13 -13.25
C VAL A 195 -7.04 9.35 -12.38
N PRO A 196 -7.14 9.42 -11.03
CA PRO A 196 -6.29 8.64 -10.15
C PRO A 196 -6.24 7.16 -10.53
N LEU A 197 -5.04 6.59 -10.54
CA LEU A 197 -4.75 5.21 -10.93
C LEU A 197 -4.14 4.44 -9.76
N VAL A 198 -4.69 3.26 -9.48
CA VAL A 198 -4.10 2.29 -8.54
C VAL A 198 -3.55 1.10 -9.32
N LEU A 199 -2.29 0.76 -9.10
CA LEU A 199 -1.61 -0.39 -9.69
C LEU A 199 -1.25 -1.40 -8.60
N ASP A 200 -1.78 -2.62 -8.74
CA ASP A 200 -1.58 -3.70 -7.76
C ASP A 200 -1.23 -5.01 -8.44
N ALA A 201 -0.61 -5.92 -7.72
CA ALA A 201 -0.36 -7.30 -8.11
C ALA A 201 0.34 -7.44 -9.48
N ASP A 202 -0.30 -8.07 -10.46
CA ASP A 202 0.30 -8.32 -11.77
C ASP A 202 0.67 -7.04 -12.54
N ALA A 203 0.00 -5.90 -12.27
CA ALA A 203 0.41 -4.62 -12.84
C ALA A 203 1.84 -4.24 -12.43
N LEU A 204 2.20 -4.48 -11.16
CA LEU A 204 3.54 -4.19 -10.64
C LEU A 204 4.59 -5.14 -11.24
N ASN A 205 4.22 -6.40 -11.48
CA ASN A 205 5.08 -7.36 -12.14
C ASN A 205 5.30 -7.01 -13.63
N LEU A 206 4.26 -6.54 -14.33
CA LEU A 206 4.34 -6.05 -15.72
C LEU A 206 5.24 -4.80 -15.81
N LEU A 207 5.11 -3.88 -14.87
CA LEU A 207 6.00 -2.70 -14.78
C LEU A 207 7.45 -3.11 -14.53
N SER A 208 7.70 -4.05 -13.61
CA SER A 208 9.04 -4.57 -13.36
C SER A 208 9.67 -5.15 -14.63
N LYS A 209 8.92 -6.01 -15.36
CA LYS A 209 9.37 -6.58 -16.63
C LYS A 209 9.74 -5.48 -17.64
N ARG A 210 8.89 -4.45 -17.78
CA ARG A 210 9.15 -3.30 -18.67
C ARG A 210 10.43 -2.54 -18.30
N LEU A 211 10.70 -2.36 -17.00
CA LEU A 211 11.94 -1.74 -16.52
C LEU A 211 13.17 -2.59 -16.84
N ASP A 212 13.07 -3.92 -16.71
CA ASP A 212 14.17 -4.85 -16.97
C ASP A 212 14.53 -4.89 -18.48
N GLU A 213 13.53 -4.86 -19.36
CA GLU A 213 13.71 -4.84 -20.82
C GLU A 213 14.38 -3.55 -21.32
N SER A 214 14.33 -2.47 -20.56
CA SER A 214 14.94 -1.17 -20.93
C SER A 214 16.46 -1.11 -20.75
N ASN A 215 17.14 -2.20 -20.41
CA ASN A 215 18.59 -2.30 -20.18
C ASN A 215 19.16 -1.25 -19.19
N LEU A 216 18.34 -0.68 -18.35
CA LEU A 216 18.77 0.17 -17.26
C LEU A 216 19.58 -0.66 -16.27
N ASN A 217 20.69 -0.10 -15.75
CA ASN A 217 21.50 -0.74 -14.71
C ASN A 217 20.58 -1.34 -13.64
N GLN A 218 20.45 -2.66 -13.64
CA GLN A 218 19.40 -3.42 -12.94
C GLN A 218 19.44 -3.28 -11.42
N GLN A 219 20.47 -2.65 -10.86
CA GLN A 219 20.74 -2.58 -9.42
C GLN A 219 20.63 -1.18 -8.79
N ASN A 220 20.22 -0.16 -9.55
CA ASN A 220 20.10 1.19 -8.98
C ASN A 220 18.63 1.53 -8.72
N ILE A 221 18.24 1.49 -7.44
CA ILE A 221 16.89 1.79 -6.97
C ILE A 221 16.43 3.18 -7.45
N SER A 222 17.27 4.20 -7.28
CA SER A 222 16.93 5.59 -7.63
C SER A 222 16.64 5.74 -9.14
N ILE A 223 17.38 5.05 -10.00
CA ILE A 223 17.15 5.07 -11.47
C ILE A 223 15.81 4.42 -11.80
N ARG A 224 15.48 3.29 -11.17
CA ARG A 224 14.20 2.60 -11.39
C ARG A 224 13.02 3.44 -10.92
N ILE A 225 13.15 4.11 -9.76
CA ILE A 225 12.13 5.04 -9.25
C ILE A 225 11.95 6.23 -10.19
N GLN A 226 13.02 6.85 -10.65
CA GLN A 226 12.95 7.93 -11.63
C GLN A 226 12.23 7.49 -12.89
N ARG A 227 12.53 6.31 -13.41
CA ARG A 227 11.88 5.77 -14.60
C ARG A 227 10.39 5.49 -14.37
N LEU A 228 10.01 4.97 -13.20
CA LEU A 228 8.60 4.84 -12.81
C LEU A 228 7.90 6.20 -12.82
N ALA A 229 8.52 7.23 -12.25
CA ALA A 229 7.96 8.58 -12.21
C ALA A 229 7.81 9.23 -13.61
N GLU A 230 8.64 8.82 -14.57
CA GLU A 230 8.55 9.29 -15.96
C GLU A 230 7.40 8.61 -16.75
N ILE A 231 7.17 7.31 -16.51
CA ILE A 231 6.19 6.53 -17.29
C ILE A 231 4.80 6.48 -16.67
N LEU A 232 4.69 6.75 -15.36
CA LEU A 232 3.42 6.69 -14.65
C LEU A 232 2.73 8.05 -14.57
N PRO A 233 1.41 8.11 -14.72
CA PRO A 233 0.64 9.33 -14.46
C PRO A 233 0.88 9.84 -13.03
N LYS A 234 0.81 11.16 -12.85
CA LYS A 234 0.91 11.78 -11.52
C LYS A 234 -0.19 11.23 -10.60
N GLN A 235 0.12 11.09 -9.33
CA GLN A 235 -0.80 10.53 -8.32
C GLN A 235 -1.18 9.06 -8.54
N THR A 236 -0.37 8.32 -9.31
CA THR A 236 -0.50 6.87 -9.35
C THR A 236 -0.14 6.27 -8.00
N ILE A 237 -1.00 5.39 -7.50
CA ILE A 237 -0.81 4.65 -6.25
C ILE A 237 -0.31 3.25 -6.60
N LEU A 238 0.86 2.89 -6.08
CA LEU A 238 1.42 1.55 -6.22
C LEU A 238 1.29 0.83 -4.86
N THR A 239 0.80 -0.41 -4.89
CA THR A 239 0.52 -1.16 -3.65
C THR A 239 1.34 -2.46 -3.54
N PRO A 240 2.67 -2.42 -3.65
CA PRO A 240 3.49 -3.62 -3.63
C PRO A 240 3.58 -4.27 -2.25
N HIS A 241 3.50 -5.60 -2.20
CA HIS A 241 4.07 -6.35 -1.09
C HIS A 241 5.60 -6.48 -1.27
N LEU A 242 6.35 -6.94 -0.26
CA LEU A 242 7.82 -6.95 -0.28
C LEU A 242 8.43 -7.61 -1.52
N LYS A 243 7.85 -8.73 -1.99
CA LYS A 243 8.36 -9.44 -3.18
C LYS A 243 8.08 -8.69 -4.50
N GLU A 244 6.95 -8.00 -4.60
CA GLU A 244 6.64 -7.13 -5.75
C GLU A 244 7.56 -5.91 -5.73
N LEU A 245 7.76 -5.31 -4.56
CA LEU A 245 8.67 -4.17 -4.39
C LEU A 245 10.11 -4.54 -4.74
N SER A 246 10.60 -5.70 -4.28
CA SER A 246 11.91 -6.24 -4.61
C SER A 246 12.13 -6.34 -6.14
N ARG A 247 11.17 -6.88 -6.86
CA ARG A 247 11.22 -6.96 -8.32
C ARG A 247 11.18 -5.57 -8.96
N LEU A 248 10.25 -4.71 -8.51
CA LEU A 248 10.05 -3.37 -9.04
C LEU A 248 11.31 -2.50 -8.88
N LEU A 249 12.00 -2.61 -7.74
CA LEU A 249 13.20 -1.83 -7.43
C LEU A 249 14.51 -2.53 -7.83
N GLY A 250 14.49 -3.81 -8.18
CA GLY A 250 15.67 -4.59 -8.57
C GLY A 250 16.65 -4.85 -7.41
N CYS A 251 16.14 -4.97 -6.18
CA CYS A 251 16.92 -5.23 -4.96
C CYS A 251 16.39 -6.45 -4.19
N SER A 252 17.12 -6.94 -3.21
CA SER A 252 16.71 -8.12 -2.42
C SER A 252 15.61 -7.77 -1.41
N MET A 253 14.84 -8.78 -0.97
CA MET A 253 13.84 -8.58 0.09
C MET A 253 14.47 -8.26 1.45
N GLU A 254 15.70 -8.77 1.70
CA GLU A 254 16.47 -8.50 2.90
C GLU A 254 16.86 -7.02 2.99
N GLU A 255 17.29 -6.43 1.86
CA GLU A 255 17.58 -5.00 1.78
C GLU A 255 16.33 -4.16 2.07
N ILE A 256 15.17 -4.54 1.53
CA ILE A 256 13.91 -3.82 1.76
C ILE A 256 13.47 -3.95 3.21
N SER A 257 13.40 -5.16 3.75
CA SER A 257 12.89 -5.43 5.11
C SER A 257 13.69 -4.71 6.20
N GLY A 258 15.02 -4.60 6.01
CA GLY A 258 15.87 -3.87 6.94
C GLY A 258 15.80 -2.34 6.85
N HIS A 259 15.26 -1.80 5.75
CA HIS A 259 15.31 -0.37 5.41
C HIS A 259 14.00 0.18 4.81
N ILE A 260 12.87 -0.43 5.12
CA ILE A 260 11.58 -0.10 4.51
C ILE A 260 11.21 1.40 4.65
N ILE A 261 11.63 2.03 5.74
CA ILE A 261 11.41 3.46 5.99
C ILE A 261 12.23 4.33 5.02
N ASP A 262 13.50 3.99 4.82
CA ASP A 262 14.39 4.74 3.92
C ASP A 262 13.97 4.51 2.46
N ILE A 263 13.60 3.28 2.12
CA ILE A 263 13.05 2.95 0.80
C ILE A 263 11.75 3.71 0.52
N ALA A 264 10.85 3.83 1.51
CA ALA A 264 9.63 4.61 1.36
C ALA A 264 9.93 6.09 1.07
N LYS A 265 10.94 6.66 1.74
CA LYS A 265 11.42 8.03 1.48
C LYS A 265 12.00 8.15 0.08
N GLU A 266 12.84 7.21 -0.34
CA GLU A 266 13.47 7.20 -1.66
C GLU A 266 12.43 7.04 -2.78
N CYS A 267 11.47 6.12 -2.62
CA CYS A 267 10.39 5.89 -3.59
C CYS A 267 9.56 7.13 -3.89
N THR A 268 9.46 8.06 -2.96
CA THR A 268 8.61 9.26 -3.09
C THR A 268 9.39 10.55 -3.24
N TYR A 269 10.73 10.47 -3.27
CA TYR A 269 11.58 11.65 -3.38
C TYR A 269 11.41 12.34 -4.74
N ASN A 270 11.03 13.60 -4.72
CA ASN A 270 10.90 14.49 -5.90
C ASN A 270 10.02 13.91 -7.02
N ASN A 271 8.96 13.19 -6.65
CA ASN A 271 7.97 12.68 -7.59
C ASN A 271 6.56 12.72 -6.97
N LYS A 272 5.53 12.47 -7.78
CA LYS A 272 4.12 12.52 -7.35
C LYS A 272 3.46 11.14 -7.25
N LEU A 273 4.25 10.10 -7.10
CA LEU A 273 3.75 8.75 -6.87
C LEU A 273 3.42 8.55 -5.39
N VAL A 274 2.48 7.66 -5.13
CA VAL A 274 2.14 7.20 -3.79
C VAL A 274 2.47 5.72 -3.69
N PHE A 275 3.21 5.34 -2.66
CA PHE A 275 3.54 3.95 -2.40
C PHE A 275 2.84 3.45 -1.14
N VAL A 276 2.18 2.31 -1.26
CA VAL A 276 1.59 1.55 -0.15
C VAL A 276 2.40 0.27 -0.02
N LEU A 277 3.45 0.31 0.78
CA LEU A 277 4.41 -0.79 0.96
C LEU A 277 3.82 -1.80 1.96
N LYS A 278 3.25 -2.89 1.42
CA LYS A 278 2.52 -3.89 2.21
C LYS A 278 3.47 -4.86 2.90
N ASP A 279 3.41 -4.89 4.22
CA ASP A 279 4.08 -5.86 5.09
C ASP A 279 3.26 -6.00 6.39
N ALA A 280 3.76 -6.73 7.38
CA ALA A 280 3.16 -6.83 8.72
C ALA A 280 2.84 -5.45 9.34
N ARG A 281 3.56 -4.42 8.94
CA ARG A 281 3.25 -3.00 9.11
C ARG A 281 3.30 -2.32 7.75
N THR A 282 2.17 -1.85 7.27
CA THR A 282 2.11 -1.17 5.98
C THR A 282 2.60 0.26 6.11
N VAL A 283 3.58 0.63 5.29
CA VAL A 283 4.08 2.01 5.16
C VAL A 283 3.41 2.66 3.96
N ILE A 284 2.74 3.77 4.17
CA ILE A 284 2.13 4.58 3.11
C ILE A 284 2.95 5.87 3.01
N ALA A 285 3.44 6.17 1.81
CA ALA A 285 4.29 7.34 1.58
C ALA A 285 3.91 8.07 0.30
N SER A 286 3.94 9.39 0.38
CA SER A 286 3.96 10.34 -0.73
C SER A 286 5.13 11.30 -0.54
N GLU A 287 5.33 12.22 -1.46
CA GLU A 287 6.36 13.27 -1.32
C GLU A 287 6.18 14.09 -0.02
N GLN A 288 4.94 14.33 0.38
CA GLN A 288 4.60 15.25 1.48
C GLN A 288 4.23 14.54 2.78
N GLU A 289 3.67 13.35 2.70
CA GLU A 289 3.05 12.68 3.84
C GLU A 289 3.50 11.23 3.96
N ARG A 290 3.66 10.77 5.20
CA ARG A 290 4.04 9.39 5.51
C ARG A 290 3.19 8.87 6.66
N TYR A 291 2.62 7.68 6.43
CA TYR A 291 1.78 7.01 7.41
C TYR A 291 2.28 5.60 7.69
N LEU A 292 2.14 5.17 8.93
CA LEU A 292 2.36 3.81 9.36
C LEU A 292 1.03 3.21 9.82
N ASN A 293 0.56 2.18 9.13
CA ASN A 293 -0.63 1.44 9.54
C ASN A 293 -0.25 0.41 10.62
N LEU A 294 -0.79 0.61 11.81
CA LEU A 294 -0.59 -0.25 12.98
C LEU A 294 -1.72 -1.27 13.16
N SER A 295 -2.79 -1.18 12.36
CA SER A 295 -3.92 -2.09 12.42
C SER A 295 -3.66 -3.39 11.64
N GLY A 296 -4.55 -4.35 11.81
CA GLY A 296 -4.45 -5.67 11.18
C GLY A 296 -3.78 -6.71 12.08
N ASN A 297 -3.84 -7.96 11.65
CA ASN A 297 -3.26 -9.08 12.37
C ASN A 297 -2.90 -10.23 11.38
N HIS A 298 -2.29 -11.29 11.91
CA HIS A 298 -1.86 -12.47 11.15
C HIS A 298 -2.96 -13.18 10.35
N GLY A 299 -4.24 -12.97 10.67
CA GLY A 299 -5.36 -13.49 9.90
C GLY A 299 -5.45 -12.91 8.48
N MET A 300 -4.77 -11.78 8.22
CA MET A 300 -4.63 -11.21 6.87
C MET A 300 -3.58 -11.94 6.00
N ALA A 301 -2.81 -12.88 6.54
CA ALA A 301 -1.83 -13.67 5.79
C ALA A 301 -2.52 -14.77 4.96
N THR A 302 -3.34 -14.35 4.00
CA THR A 302 -4.11 -15.22 3.09
C THR A 302 -4.19 -14.59 1.70
N GLY A 303 -4.53 -15.41 0.70
CA GLY A 303 -4.72 -14.91 -0.66
C GLY A 303 -5.88 -13.91 -0.74
N GLY A 304 -5.62 -12.75 -1.36
CA GLY A 304 -6.62 -11.70 -1.55
C GLY A 304 -6.77 -10.72 -0.38
N SER A 305 -5.84 -10.76 0.58
CA SER A 305 -5.77 -9.78 1.68
C SER A 305 -4.96 -8.55 1.30
#